data_66b9cc34293e98d42471db621eb6d69d
#
_entry.id   66b9cc34293e98d42471db621eb6d69d
#
_cell.length_a   1.000
_cell.length_b   1.000
_cell.length_c   1.000
_cell.angle_alpha   90.00
_cell.angle_beta   90.00
_cell.angle_gamma   90.00
#
_symmetry.space_group_name_H-M   'P 1'
#
loop_
_entity.id
_entity.type
_entity.pdbx_description
1 polymer ?
#
loop_
_entity_poly.entity_id
_entity_poly.type
_entity_poly.pdbx_seq_one_letter_code
_entity_poly.pdbx_strand_id
1 'polypeptide(L)'
;MKNWYTITNKASGPAEVSIVGPIGNTWDGEGVTAATFIKDFKAIKAQDVTLTVNSPGGSLFDGLAIYTAMAASGKNITAKVLGLAASAASLLIMAAKRIEMPKNTHLMIHKAGGGKFGNADDMRAMANVLDSLDASIAATYAARSGQSEDAIMAMLDQGDTWLTADEAVKLGLANEATELVKVTAEFDLAELPEAIRASMQPPEPTPAPAAPAALAVHIEAAAAAAGLGEFSAVFALDPKVTDQTTAKAAIEAALEIREFARVANQAERADPLIRARKTPDEARAILMANEAAVDESTYIDTAPTARPIKPVVEFKTTNLWNQINAMQAGSQK
;
A
#
# COMPACT_ATOMS: atom_id res chain seq x y z
N MET A 1 -14.01 -8.55 -15.64
CA MET A 1 -12.57 -8.15 -15.59
C MET A 1 -12.52 -6.67 -15.22
N LYS A 2 -11.91 -6.34 -14.10
CA LYS A 2 -11.67 -4.93 -13.73
C LYS A 2 -10.54 -4.42 -14.63
N ASN A 3 -10.85 -3.46 -15.50
CA ASN A 3 -9.87 -2.85 -16.39
C ASN A 3 -9.16 -1.71 -15.59
N TRP A 4 -7.85 -1.83 -15.37
CA TRP A 4 -7.05 -0.83 -14.66
C TRP A 4 -6.56 0.31 -15.56
N TYR A 5 -6.89 0.27 -16.86
CA TYR A 5 -6.60 1.35 -17.78
C TYR A 5 -7.75 1.61 -18.75
N THR A 6 -7.76 2.81 -19.31
CA THR A 6 -8.61 3.19 -20.42
C THR A 6 -7.79 3.95 -21.46
N ILE A 7 -8.14 3.78 -22.74
CA ILE A 7 -7.53 4.51 -23.85
C ILE A 7 -8.64 5.15 -24.69
N THR A 8 -8.58 6.48 -24.82
CA THR A 8 -9.52 7.25 -25.61
C THR A 8 -8.77 7.96 -26.74
N ASN A 9 -9.07 7.60 -27.98
CA ASN A 9 -8.55 8.27 -29.16
C ASN A 9 -9.49 9.42 -29.52
N LYS A 10 -9.03 10.66 -29.38
CA LYS A 10 -9.79 11.84 -29.82
C LYS A 10 -9.67 12.03 -31.32
N ALA A 11 -10.71 12.61 -31.93
CA ALA A 11 -10.69 12.96 -33.38
C ALA A 11 -9.63 14.04 -33.67
N SER A 12 -9.31 14.89 -32.70
CA SER A 12 -8.25 15.89 -32.78
C SER A 12 -7.60 16.05 -31.38
N GLY A 13 -6.27 16.33 -31.35
CA GLY A 13 -5.51 16.52 -30.12
C GLY A 13 -4.86 15.22 -29.62
N PRO A 14 -4.31 15.23 -28.40
CA PRO A 14 -3.63 14.10 -27.79
C PRO A 14 -4.62 12.97 -27.52
N ALA A 15 -4.14 11.71 -27.68
CA ALA A 15 -4.85 10.57 -27.13
C ALA A 15 -4.76 10.59 -25.59
N GLU A 16 -5.82 10.12 -24.94
CA GLU A 16 -5.85 10.03 -23.48
C GLU A 16 -5.72 8.57 -23.06
N VAL A 17 -4.74 8.32 -22.19
CA VAL A 17 -4.51 7.05 -21.53
C VAL A 17 -4.65 7.28 -20.03
N SER A 18 -5.50 6.52 -19.37
CA SER A 18 -5.67 6.59 -17.92
C SER A 18 -5.31 5.26 -17.29
N ILE A 19 -4.47 5.26 -16.26
CA ILE A 19 -4.10 4.10 -15.45
C ILE A 19 -4.59 4.37 -14.02
N VAL A 20 -5.58 3.58 -13.57
CA VAL A 20 -6.21 3.74 -12.25
C VAL A 20 -6.32 2.37 -11.58
N GLY A 21 -5.74 2.25 -10.39
CA GLY A 21 -5.72 0.99 -9.65
C GLY A 21 -4.46 0.15 -9.87
N PRO A 22 -4.43 -1.10 -9.37
CA PRO A 22 -3.26 -1.98 -9.45
C PRO A 22 -2.92 -2.38 -10.89
N ILE A 23 -1.62 -2.42 -11.23
CA ILE A 23 -1.09 -2.79 -12.54
C ILE A 23 -0.92 -4.31 -12.62
N GLY A 24 -1.38 -4.90 -13.72
CA GLY A 24 -1.28 -6.34 -13.99
C GLY A 24 -2.45 -7.14 -13.42
N ASN A 25 -2.28 -8.47 -13.39
CA ASN A 25 -3.29 -9.35 -12.81
C ASN A 25 -3.30 -9.25 -11.28
N THR A 26 -4.48 -9.17 -10.71
CA THR A 26 -4.68 -9.30 -9.27
C THR A 26 -4.54 -10.77 -8.83
N TRP A 27 -4.38 -11.01 -7.53
CA TRP A 27 -4.18 -12.35 -6.95
C TRP A 27 -5.32 -13.33 -7.26
N ASP A 28 -6.51 -12.83 -7.58
CA ASP A 28 -7.69 -13.59 -8.00
C ASP A 28 -7.72 -13.89 -9.50
N GLY A 29 -6.69 -13.47 -10.26
CA GLY A 29 -6.60 -13.68 -11.70
C GLY A 29 -7.49 -12.73 -12.52
N GLU A 30 -8.15 -11.77 -11.86
CA GLU A 30 -8.96 -10.74 -12.51
C GLU A 30 -8.11 -9.50 -12.82
N GLY A 31 -7.62 -9.37 -14.02
CA GLY A 31 -6.87 -8.18 -14.41
C GLY A 31 -6.56 -8.20 -15.89
N VAL A 32 -6.06 -7.07 -16.38
CA VAL A 32 -5.59 -6.95 -17.77
C VAL A 32 -4.08 -7.04 -17.77
N THR A 33 -3.51 -7.92 -18.59
CA THR A 33 -2.06 -8.10 -18.69
C THR A 33 -1.41 -6.91 -19.39
N ALA A 34 -0.12 -6.68 -19.12
CA ALA A 34 0.68 -5.69 -19.86
C ALA A 34 0.64 -5.92 -21.37
N ALA A 35 0.55 -7.17 -21.82
CA ALA A 35 0.45 -7.50 -23.25
C ALA A 35 -0.78 -6.87 -23.92
N THR A 36 -1.93 -6.90 -23.23
CA THR A 36 -3.16 -6.27 -23.73
C THR A 36 -3.01 -4.75 -23.77
N PHE A 37 -2.53 -4.13 -22.69
CA PHE A 37 -2.25 -2.70 -22.67
C PHE A 37 -1.30 -2.28 -23.80
N ILE A 38 -0.19 -2.99 -23.97
CA ILE A 38 0.82 -2.69 -25.00
C ILE A 38 0.22 -2.77 -26.41
N LYS A 39 -0.62 -3.77 -26.66
CA LYS A 39 -1.34 -3.91 -27.93
C LYS A 39 -2.20 -2.68 -28.19
N ASP A 40 -3.00 -2.28 -27.22
CA ASP A 40 -3.93 -1.16 -27.35
C ASP A 40 -3.18 0.18 -27.42
N PHE A 41 -2.10 0.35 -26.65
CA PHE A 41 -1.24 1.52 -26.70
C PHE A 41 -0.56 1.68 -28.07
N LYS A 42 -0.08 0.60 -28.66
CA LYS A 42 0.48 0.59 -30.02
C LYS A 42 -0.53 0.97 -31.10
N ALA A 43 -1.81 0.72 -30.87
CA ALA A 43 -2.88 1.09 -31.80
C ALA A 43 -3.21 2.60 -31.80
N ILE A 44 -2.70 3.36 -30.82
CA ILE A 44 -2.86 4.82 -30.77
C ILE A 44 -2.13 5.45 -31.96
N LYS A 45 -2.88 6.18 -32.80
CA LYS A 45 -2.33 6.88 -33.98
C LYS A 45 -1.76 8.26 -33.65
N ALA A 46 -2.29 8.91 -32.60
CA ALA A 46 -1.84 10.23 -32.18
C ALA A 46 -0.36 10.19 -31.78
N GLN A 47 0.38 11.24 -32.14
CA GLN A 47 1.77 11.43 -31.73
C GLN A 47 1.87 11.89 -30.28
N ASP A 48 0.93 12.73 -29.87
CA ASP A 48 0.87 13.25 -28.50
C ASP A 48 -0.09 12.40 -27.66
N VAL A 49 0.36 12.03 -26.45
CA VAL A 49 -0.40 11.21 -25.50
C VAL A 49 -0.38 11.87 -24.13
N THR A 50 -1.55 12.06 -23.55
CA THR A 50 -1.69 12.39 -22.14
C THR A 50 -1.90 11.11 -21.37
N LEU A 51 -0.96 10.79 -20.48
CA LEU A 51 -1.03 9.64 -19.57
C LEU A 51 -1.41 10.11 -18.17
N THR A 52 -2.59 9.75 -17.72
CA THR A 52 -3.09 10.08 -16.38
C THR A 52 -2.91 8.87 -15.46
N VAL A 53 -2.32 9.06 -14.27
CA VAL A 53 -1.98 7.95 -13.36
C VAL A 53 -2.49 8.21 -11.95
N ASN A 54 -3.19 7.20 -11.40
CA ASN A 54 -3.52 7.07 -9.98
C ASN A 54 -3.44 5.60 -9.59
N SER A 55 -2.24 5.14 -9.20
CA SER A 55 -1.98 3.71 -9.04
C SER A 55 -1.00 3.44 -7.89
N PRO A 56 -1.27 2.42 -7.06
CA PRO A 56 -0.31 1.94 -6.06
C PRO A 56 0.82 1.10 -6.67
N GLY A 57 0.83 0.87 -7.98
CA GLY A 57 1.74 -0.06 -8.63
C GLY A 57 1.14 -1.44 -8.82
N GLY A 58 1.95 -2.47 -8.72
CA GLY A 58 1.53 -3.86 -8.93
C GLY A 58 2.66 -4.71 -9.49
N SER A 59 2.38 -5.55 -10.50
CA SER A 59 3.38 -6.41 -11.13
C SER A 59 4.55 -5.61 -11.70
N LEU A 60 5.75 -5.83 -11.16
CA LEU A 60 6.97 -5.17 -11.64
C LEU A 60 7.27 -5.50 -13.11
N PHE A 61 7.11 -6.75 -13.51
CA PHE A 61 7.37 -7.17 -14.89
C PHE A 61 6.39 -6.54 -15.88
N ASP A 62 5.11 -6.41 -15.49
CA ASP A 62 4.14 -5.68 -16.31
C ASP A 62 4.50 -4.20 -16.39
N GLY A 63 4.90 -3.58 -15.27
CA GLY A 63 5.35 -2.19 -15.23
C GLY A 63 6.56 -1.93 -16.13
N LEU A 64 7.58 -2.78 -16.08
CA LEU A 64 8.77 -2.71 -16.94
C LEU A 64 8.42 -2.92 -18.43
N ALA A 65 7.53 -3.87 -18.73
CA ALA A 65 7.10 -4.10 -20.11
C ALA A 65 6.35 -2.90 -20.68
N ILE A 66 5.48 -2.28 -19.91
CA ILE A 66 4.76 -1.05 -20.25
C ILE A 66 5.72 0.11 -20.43
N TYR A 67 6.63 0.33 -19.47
CA TYR A 67 7.69 1.34 -19.56
C TYR A 67 8.45 1.23 -20.88
N THR A 68 8.97 0.03 -21.17
CA THR A 68 9.75 -0.23 -22.38
C THR A 68 8.94 0.03 -23.64
N ALA A 69 7.69 -0.41 -23.68
CA ALA A 69 6.81 -0.19 -24.84
C ALA A 69 6.50 1.28 -25.06
N MET A 70 6.28 2.05 -23.98
CA MET A 70 6.03 3.48 -24.04
C MET A 70 7.29 4.24 -24.47
N ALA A 71 8.44 3.95 -23.88
CA ALA A 71 9.73 4.57 -24.22
C ALA A 71 10.13 4.33 -25.67
N ALA A 72 9.91 3.10 -26.17
CA ALA A 72 10.21 2.72 -27.54
C ALA A 72 9.20 3.23 -28.59
N SER A 73 8.06 3.79 -28.16
CA SER A 73 6.97 4.19 -29.06
C SER A 73 7.29 5.42 -29.93
N GLY A 74 8.26 6.22 -29.53
CA GLY A 74 8.57 7.52 -30.16
C GLY A 74 7.53 8.61 -29.91
N LYS A 75 6.46 8.32 -29.17
CA LYS A 75 5.38 9.28 -28.88
C LYS A 75 5.81 10.37 -27.90
N ASN A 76 5.11 11.50 -27.94
CA ASN A 76 5.28 12.58 -26.97
C ASN A 76 4.32 12.33 -25.79
N ILE A 77 4.79 11.63 -24.79
CA ILE A 77 3.95 11.28 -23.61
C ILE A 77 4.14 12.35 -22.56
N THR A 78 3.02 12.95 -22.10
CA THR A 78 2.96 13.77 -20.89
C THR A 78 2.22 12.98 -19.83
N ALA A 79 2.90 12.63 -18.75
CA ALA A 79 2.29 11.96 -17.61
C ALA A 79 1.77 12.97 -16.61
N LYS A 80 0.56 12.74 -16.09
CA LYS A 80 -0.09 13.54 -15.05
C LYS A 80 -0.46 12.64 -13.89
N VAL A 81 0.07 12.91 -12.71
CA VAL A 81 -0.28 12.16 -11.50
C VAL A 81 -1.54 12.77 -10.91
N LEU A 82 -2.59 11.96 -10.68
CA LEU A 82 -3.86 12.47 -10.12
C LEU A 82 -3.89 12.43 -8.59
N GLY A 83 -3.23 11.45 -7.98
CA GLY A 83 -3.16 11.29 -6.53
C GLY A 83 -1.87 10.58 -6.16
N LEU A 84 -1.65 9.42 -6.75
CA LEU A 84 -0.53 8.56 -6.42
C LEU A 84 0.06 7.91 -7.69
N ALA A 85 1.39 7.91 -7.78
CA ALA A 85 2.13 7.02 -8.65
C ALA A 85 3.18 6.28 -7.80
N ALA A 86 2.90 5.04 -7.41
CA ALA A 86 3.75 4.27 -6.51
C ALA A 86 4.30 3.00 -7.17
N SER A 87 5.51 2.56 -6.75
CA SER A 87 6.08 1.28 -7.14
C SER A 87 6.16 1.13 -8.68
N ALA A 88 5.62 0.07 -9.28
CA ALA A 88 5.59 -0.13 -10.73
C ALA A 88 4.95 1.05 -11.49
N ALA A 89 4.00 1.78 -10.89
CA ALA A 89 3.39 2.96 -11.51
C ALA A 89 4.36 4.16 -11.55
N SER A 90 5.18 4.35 -10.52
CA SER A 90 6.22 5.39 -10.55
C SER A 90 7.28 5.09 -11.60
N LEU A 91 7.62 3.81 -11.79
CA LEU A 91 8.59 3.38 -12.78
C LEU A 91 8.09 3.61 -14.21
N LEU A 92 6.84 3.22 -14.52
CA LEU A 92 6.32 3.35 -15.89
C LEU A 92 6.17 4.81 -16.34
N ILE A 93 5.87 5.75 -15.45
CA ILE A 93 5.78 7.16 -15.84
C ILE A 93 7.13 7.78 -16.21
N MET A 94 8.25 7.17 -15.83
CA MET A 94 9.58 7.61 -16.25
C MET A 94 9.78 7.55 -17.78
N ALA A 95 8.96 6.77 -18.50
CA ALA A 95 8.95 6.75 -19.96
C ALA A 95 8.37 8.04 -20.58
N ALA A 96 7.68 8.88 -19.81
CA ALA A 96 7.10 10.11 -20.32
C ALA A 96 8.17 11.20 -20.52
N LYS A 97 8.03 11.99 -21.59
CA LYS A 97 8.90 13.15 -21.83
C LYS A 97 8.71 14.24 -20.77
N ARG A 98 7.48 14.40 -20.29
CA ARG A 98 7.10 15.36 -19.25
C ARG A 98 6.26 14.66 -18.20
N ILE A 99 6.53 14.95 -16.93
CA ILE A 99 5.78 14.47 -15.78
C ILE A 99 5.32 15.68 -14.97
N GLU A 100 4.01 15.81 -14.82
CA GLU A 100 3.34 16.88 -14.08
C GLU A 100 2.69 16.29 -12.82
N MET A 101 2.97 16.90 -11.67
CA MET A 101 2.45 16.46 -10.38
C MET A 101 1.77 17.64 -9.68
N PRO A 102 0.43 17.62 -9.49
CA PRO A 102 -0.22 18.56 -8.59
C PRO A 102 0.35 18.48 -7.18
N LYS A 103 0.44 19.60 -6.46
CA LYS A 103 1.08 19.67 -5.12
C LYS A 103 0.49 18.74 -4.07
N ASN A 104 -0.73 18.25 -4.28
CA ASN A 104 -1.39 17.27 -3.39
C ASN A 104 -1.20 15.82 -3.84
N THR A 105 -0.24 15.53 -4.73
CA THR A 105 0.02 14.17 -5.22
C THR A 105 1.37 13.68 -4.71
N HIS A 106 1.53 12.35 -4.73
CA HIS A 106 2.73 11.69 -4.25
C HIS A 106 3.31 10.74 -5.29
N LEU A 107 4.62 10.64 -5.26
CA LEU A 107 5.40 9.62 -5.93
C LEU A 107 6.00 8.70 -4.86
N MET A 108 5.98 7.38 -5.06
CA MET A 108 6.66 6.47 -4.16
C MET A 108 7.55 5.51 -4.94
N ILE A 109 8.80 5.41 -4.51
CA ILE A 109 9.81 4.50 -5.06
C ILE A 109 10.30 3.57 -3.97
N HIS A 110 10.55 2.32 -4.32
CA HIS A 110 11.08 1.30 -3.42
C HIS A 110 11.77 0.17 -4.21
N LYS A 111 12.45 -0.71 -3.49
CA LYS A 111 13.04 -1.93 -4.05
C LYS A 111 11.96 -2.91 -4.53
N ALA A 112 12.38 -3.81 -5.42
CA ALA A 112 11.54 -4.91 -5.88
C ALA A 112 11.17 -5.83 -4.71
N GLY A 113 9.88 -6.13 -4.58
CA GLY A 113 9.38 -7.12 -3.63
C GLY A 113 8.97 -8.41 -4.35
N GLY A 114 9.25 -9.55 -3.74
CA GLY A 114 8.84 -10.85 -4.26
C GLY A 114 9.06 -11.95 -3.25
N GLY A 115 8.54 -13.16 -3.54
CA GLY A 115 8.69 -14.32 -2.68
C GLY A 115 8.81 -15.60 -3.48
N LYS A 116 9.47 -16.59 -2.89
CA LYS A 116 9.58 -17.95 -3.38
C LYS A 116 9.50 -18.89 -2.19
N PHE A 117 8.81 -20.01 -2.36
CA PHE A 117 8.87 -21.11 -1.42
C PHE A 117 9.93 -22.13 -1.87
N GLY A 118 10.74 -22.61 -0.93
CA GLY A 118 11.78 -23.59 -1.25
C GLY A 118 12.81 -23.74 -0.12
N ASN A 119 13.95 -24.34 -0.43
CA ASN A 119 15.07 -24.46 0.48
C ASN A 119 15.94 -23.17 0.52
N ALA A 120 17.00 -23.17 1.31
CA ALA A 120 17.89 -22.02 1.48
C ALA A 120 18.51 -21.54 0.16
N ASP A 121 18.83 -22.46 -0.77
CA ASP A 121 19.42 -22.09 -2.06
C ASP A 121 18.38 -21.45 -2.99
N ASP A 122 17.14 -21.91 -2.94
CA ASP A 122 16.01 -21.26 -3.63
C ASP A 122 15.79 -19.83 -3.16
N MET A 123 15.89 -19.58 -1.84
CA MET A 123 15.77 -18.23 -1.27
C MET A 123 16.92 -17.33 -1.72
N ARG A 124 18.16 -17.82 -1.70
CA ARG A 124 19.33 -17.07 -2.19
C ARG A 124 19.22 -16.75 -3.68
N ALA A 125 18.77 -17.72 -4.49
CA ALA A 125 18.54 -17.50 -5.91
C ALA A 125 17.48 -16.40 -6.14
N MET A 126 16.40 -16.39 -5.36
CA MET A 126 15.39 -15.33 -5.44
C MET A 126 15.93 -13.96 -5.00
N ALA A 127 16.74 -13.92 -3.93
CA ALA A 127 17.40 -12.68 -3.52
C ALA A 127 18.27 -12.10 -4.64
N ASN A 128 19.08 -12.91 -5.30
CA ASN A 128 19.91 -12.46 -6.43
C ASN A 128 19.07 -11.91 -7.61
N VAL A 129 17.87 -12.48 -7.84
CA VAL A 129 16.93 -11.95 -8.85
C VAL A 129 16.42 -10.58 -8.43
N LEU A 130 16.05 -10.40 -7.16
CA LEU A 130 15.57 -9.11 -6.63
C LEU A 130 16.68 -8.06 -6.70
N ASP A 131 17.92 -8.39 -6.33
CA ASP A 131 19.07 -7.48 -6.45
C ASP A 131 19.30 -7.03 -7.91
N SER A 132 19.15 -7.92 -8.88
CA SER A 132 19.25 -7.58 -10.30
C SER A 132 18.11 -6.67 -10.77
N LEU A 133 16.90 -6.87 -10.24
CA LEU A 133 15.74 -6.00 -10.52
C LEU A 133 15.95 -4.62 -9.91
N ASP A 134 16.44 -4.55 -8.68
CA ASP A 134 16.75 -3.30 -8.00
C ASP A 134 17.77 -2.46 -8.77
N ALA A 135 18.83 -3.07 -9.30
CA ALA A 135 19.77 -2.40 -10.17
C ALA A 135 19.10 -1.81 -11.42
N SER A 136 18.18 -2.55 -12.05
CA SER A 136 17.43 -2.08 -13.23
C SER A 136 16.48 -0.93 -12.89
N ILE A 137 15.84 -0.99 -11.72
CA ILE A 137 14.97 0.07 -11.20
C ILE A 137 15.82 1.33 -10.93
N ALA A 138 16.95 1.18 -10.24
CA ALA A 138 17.84 2.29 -9.92
C ALA A 138 18.36 2.97 -11.20
N ALA A 139 18.79 2.21 -12.20
CA ALA A 139 19.22 2.73 -13.50
C ALA A 139 18.09 3.53 -14.19
N THR A 140 16.84 3.07 -14.12
CA THR A 140 15.70 3.78 -14.71
C THR A 140 15.46 5.13 -14.05
N TYR A 141 15.45 5.19 -12.72
CA TYR A 141 15.29 6.47 -12.01
C TYR A 141 16.52 7.37 -12.15
N ALA A 142 17.74 6.82 -12.20
CA ALA A 142 18.96 7.57 -12.43
C ALA A 142 18.96 8.24 -13.81
N ALA A 143 18.60 7.49 -14.85
CA ALA A 143 18.46 8.04 -16.21
C ALA A 143 17.43 9.17 -16.30
N ARG A 144 16.35 9.10 -15.49
CA ARG A 144 15.32 10.13 -15.46
C ARG A 144 15.75 11.35 -14.66
N SER A 145 16.32 11.15 -13.48
CA SER A 145 16.62 12.21 -12.52
C SER A 145 17.94 12.94 -12.79
N GLY A 146 18.87 12.30 -13.52
CA GLY A 146 20.24 12.76 -13.66
C GLY A 146 21.10 12.50 -12.41
N GLN A 147 20.57 11.80 -11.40
CA GLN A 147 21.34 11.33 -10.25
C GLN A 147 22.19 10.12 -10.64
N SER A 148 23.19 9.77 -9.80
CA SER A 148 23.91 8.49 -9.98
C SER A 148 23.04 7.30 -9.55
N GLU A 149 23.30 6.12 -10.12
CA GLU A 149 22.63 4.88 -9.72
C GLU A 149 22.87 4.58 -8.22
N ASP A 150 24.08 4.85 -7.71
CA ASP A 150 24.39 4.69 -6.28
C ASP A 150 23.54 5.61 -5.39
N ALA A 151 23.29 6.87 -5.81
CA ALA A 151 22.45 7.78 -5.06
C ALA A 151 20.99 7.33 -5.03
N ILE A 152 20.48 6.83 -6.16
CA ILE A 152 19.13 6.24 -6.22
C ILE A 152 19.08 4.96 -5.37
N MET A 153 20.08 4.07 -5.48
CA MET A 153 20.11 2.85 -4.69
C MET A 153 20.12 3.15 -3.19
N ALA A 154 20.90 4.15 -2.75
CA ALA A 154 20.93 4.59 -1.35
C ALA A 154 19.55 5.10 -0.85
N MET A 155 18.73 5.67 -1.73
CA MET A 155 17.34 6.04 -1.40
C MET A 155 16.46 4.78 -1.29
N LEU A 156 16.59 3.84 -2.23
CA LEU A 156 15.84 2.57 -2.22
C LEU A 156 16.20 1.69 -1.00
N ASP A 157 17.44 1.76 -0.51
CA ASP A 157 17.92 1.04 0.69
C ASP A 157 17.26 1.52 2.00
N GLN A 158 16.69 2.73 2.01
CA GLN A 158 15.98 3.27 3.16
C GLN A 158 14.54 2.74 3.29
N GLY A 159 14.09 1.93 2.33
CA GLY A 159 12.71 1.43 2.23
C GLY A 159 11.85 2.30 1.34
N ASP A 160 10.54 2.35 1.65
CA ASP A 160 9.58 3.12 0.87
C ASP A 160 9.90 4.63 0.93
N THR A 161 10.38 5.17 -0.19
CA THR A 161 10.68 6.61 -0.30
C THR A 161 9.48 7.33 -0.90
N TRP A 162 8.78 8.08 -0.05
CA TRP A 162 7.61 8.88 -0.42
C TRP A 162 8.04 10.30 -0.74
N LEU A 163 7.66 10.78 -1.90
CA LEU A 163 8.01 12.10 -2.41
C LEU A 163 6.75 12.91 -2.70
N THR A 164 6.70 14.13 -2.18
CA THR A 164 5.76 15.14 -2.62
C THR A 164 6.08 15.59 -4.04
N ALA A 165 5.18 16.33 -4.68
CA ALA A 165 5.41 16.88 -6.02
C ALA A 165 6.68 17.76 -6.08
N ASP A 166 6.89 18.62 -5.09
CA ASP A 166 8.06 19.50 -5.04
C ASP A 166 9.37 18.72 -4.85
N GLU A 167 9.36 17.67 -4.01
CA GLU A 167 10.53 16.79 -3.82
C GLU A 167 10.84 15.99 -5.07
N ALA A 168 9.82 15.45 -5.76
CA ALA A 168 9.99 14.73 -7.02
C ALA A 168 10.61 15.62 -8.11
N VAL A 169 10.18 16.90 -8.19
CA VAL A 169 10.78 17.88 -9.10
C VAL A 169 12.22 18.21 -8.72
N LYS A 170 12.49 18.43 -7.43
CA LYS A 170 13.83 18.73 -6.92
C LYS A 170 14.83 17.58 -7.21
N LEU A 171 14.35 16.34 -7.16
CA LEU A 171 15.15 15.16 -7.47
C LEU A 171 15.25 14.87 -8.98
N GLY A 172 14.53 15.60 -9.83
CA GLY A 172 14.51 15.38 -11.29
C GLY A 172 13.62 14.23 -11.75
N LEU A 173 12.84 13.62 -10.84
CA LEU A 173 11.90 12.55 -11.17
C LEU A 173 10.59 13.08 -11.79
N ALA A 174 10.23 14.33 -11.52
CA ALA A 174 9.14 15.04 -12.18
C ALA A 174 9.65 16.36 -12.82
N ASN A 175 8.89 16.93 -13.74
CA ASN A 175 9.26 18.18 -14.42
C ASN A 175 8.62 19.41 -13.78
N GLU A 176 7.45 19.25 -13.22
CA GLU A 176 6.66 20.37 -12.71
C GLU A 176 5.75 19.94 -11.56
N ALA A 177 5.80 20.70 -10.48
CA ALA A 177 4.80 20.69 -9.44
C ALA A 177 3.74 21.72 -9.79
N THR A 178 2.58 21.27 -10.25
CA THR A 178 1.49 22.16 -10.66
C THR A 178 0.67 22.59 -9.45
N GLU A 179 -0.06 23.71 -9.58
CA GLU A 179 -1.00 24.14 -8.55
C GLU A 179 -2.02 23.03 -8.29
N LEU A 180 -2.60 23.08 -7.07
CA LEU A 180 -3.70 22.20 -6.69
C LEU A 180 -4.75 22.25 -7.80
N VAL A 181 -5.07 21.10 -8.40
CA VAL A 181 -6.25 21.02 -9.23
C VAL A 181 -7.42 21.38 -8.33
N LYS A 182 -7.89 22.62 -8.42
CA LYS A 182 -9.19 22.96 -7.89
C LYS A 182 -10.14 22.06 -8.66
N VAL A 183 -10.66 21.03 -8.01
CA VAL A 183 -11.81 20.32 -8.50
C VAL A 183 -12.95 21.33 -8.43
N THR A 184 -13.01 22.21 -9.43
CA THR A 184 -14.29 22.83 -9.77
C THR A 184 -15.10 21.66 -10.24
N ALA A 185 -16.10 21.31 -9.45
CA ALA A 185 -17.06 20.25 -9.74
C ALA A 185 -17.96 20.70 -10.91
N GLU A 186 -17.36 20.99 -12.05
CA GLU A 186 -17.98 21.03 -13.37
C GLU A 186 -17.58 19.78 -14.14
N PHE A 187 -17.64 18.64 -13.44
CA PHE A 187 -17.84 17.37 -14.09
C PHE A 187 -19.32 17.31 -14.40
N ASP A 188 -19.68 17.28 -15.67
CA ASP A 188 -21.07 17.01 -16.02
C ASP A 188 -21.39 15.57 -15.60
N LEU A 189 -21.91 15.45 -14.39
CA LEU A 189 -22.33 14.16 -13.81
C LEU A 189 -23.35 13.44 -14.68
N ALA A 190 -23.95 14.13 -15.66
CA ALA A 190 -24.90 13.55 -16.59
C ALA A 190 -24.26 12.62 -17.62
N GLU A 191 -22.96 12.76 -17.92
CA GLU A 191 -22.24 11.92 -18.87
C GLU A 191 -21.64 10.65 -18.24
N LEU A 192 -21.68 10.50 -16.92
CA LEU A 192 -21.19 9.28 -16.27
C LEU A 192 -22.25 8.16 -16.32
N PRO A 193 -21.81 6.90 -16.53
CA PRO A 193 -22.70 5.75 -16.36
C PRO A 193 -23.39 5.80 -15.01
N GLU A 194 -24.68 5.46 -14.97
CA GLU A 194 -25.54 5.59 -13.79
C GLU A 194 -24.96 4.85 -12.55
N ALA A 195 -24.29 3.71 -12.76
CA ALA A 195 -23.61 2.97 -11.70
C ALA A 195 -22.44 3.75 -11.07
N ILE A 196 -21.76 4.59 -11.84
CA ILE A 196 -20.67 5.45 -11.34
C ILE A 196 -21.25 6.70 -10.70
N ARG A 197 -22.31 7.24 -11.30
CA ARG A 197 -23.07 8.37 -10.71
C ARG A 197 -23.64 8.03 -9.33
N ALA A 198 -24.22 6.86 -9.18
CA ALA A 198 -24.74 6.36 -7.92
C ALA A 198 -23.63 6.11 -6.87
N SER A 199 -22.41 5.76 -7.29
CA SER A 199 -21.28 5.56 -6.37
C SER A 199 -20.50 6.85 -6.07
N MET A 200 -20.66 7.89 -6.91
CA MET A 200 -20.03 9.21 -6.74
C MET A 200 -20.99 10.26 -6.16
N GLN A 201 -22.29 9.97 -6.10
CA GLN A 201 -23.12 10.72 -5.19
C GLN A 201 -22.52 10.48 -3.80
N PRO A 202 -21.99 11.52 -3.12
CA PRO A 202 -21.82 11.42 -1.69
C PRO A 202 -23.16 10.91 -1.21
N PRO A 203 -23.25 9.91 -0.32
CA PRO A 203 -24.52 9.65 0.33
C PRO A 203 -25.04 11.04 0.67
N GLU A 204 -26.22 11.41 0.11
CA GLU A 204 -26.87 12.66 0.54
C GLU A 204 -26.54 12.74 2.01
N PRO A 205 -25.93 13.84 2.50
CA PRO A 205 -25.74 13.92 3.93
C PRO A 205 -27.14 13.75 4.45
N THR A 206 -27.47 12.49 4.78
CA THR A 206 -28.56 12.23 5.68
C THR A 206 -28.13 13.13 6.81
N PRO A 207 -28.83 14.26 7.09
CA PRO A 207 -28.43 15.09 8.19
C PRO A 207 -28.34 14.08 9.31
N ALA A 208 -27.09 13.83 9.75
CA ALA A 208 -26.89 12.99 10.91
C ALA A 208 -27.87 13.60 11.89
N PRO A 209 -28.92 12.88 12.37
CA PRO A 209 -29.89 13.48 13.21
C PRO A 209 -29.08 14.13 14.29
N ALA A 210 -28.98 15.48 14.23
CA ALA A 210 -28.27 16.22 15.24
C ALA A 210 -28.91 15.74 16.51
N ALA A 211 -28.14 15.05 17.33
CA ALA A 211 -28.62 14.52 18.58
C ALA A 211 -29.42 15.66 19.18
N PRO A 212 -30.71 15.51 19.50
CA PRO A 212 -31.53 16.60 19.97
C PRO A 212 -30.68 17.43 20.90
N ALA A 213 -30.67 18.74 20.79
CA ALA A 213 -29.72 19.60 21.53
C ALA A 213 -29.62 19.20 23.02
N ALA A 214 -30.72 18.67 23.56
CA ALA A 214 -30.78 18.06 24.88
C ALA A 214 -29.92 16.80 25.06
N LEU A 215 -29.75 15.96 24.02
CA LEU A 215 -28.89 14.76 24.08
C LEU A 215 -27.42 15.15 24.01
N ALA A 216 -27.06 16.13 23.19
CA ALA A 216 -25.69 16.63 23.10
C ALA A 216 -25.20 17.22 24.43
N VAL A 217 -26.06 18.04 25.10
CA VAL A 217 -25.79 18.58 26.45
C VAL A 217 -25.64 17.45 27.47
N HIS A 218 -26.47 16.42 27.38
CA HIS A 218 -26.40 15.25 28.27
C HIS A 218 -25.09 14.47 28.06
N ILE A 219 -24.69 14.23 26.79
CA ILE A 219 -23.43 13.55 26.46
C ILE A 219 -22.23 14.33 27.00
N GLU A 220 -22.22 15.66 26.80
CA GLU A 220 -21.14 16.52 27.30
C GLU A 220 -21.00 16.44 28.82
N ALA A 221 -22.11 16.56 29.55
CA ALA A 221 -22.16 16.48 31.00
C ALA A 221 -21.74 15.08 31.51
N ALA A 222 -22.25 14.01 30.90
CA ALA A 222 -21.95 12.64 31.29
C ALA A 222 -20.49 12.26 30.97
N ALA A 223 -19.96 12.66 29.82
CA ALA A 223 -18.58 12.43 29.44
C ALA A 223 -17.61 13.22 30.36
N ALA A 224 -17.94 14.47 30.67
CA ALA A 224 -17.15 15.27 31.62
C ALA A 224 -17.12 14.64 33.02
N ALA A 225 -18.27 14.17 33.53
CA ALA A 225 -18.37 13.49 34.83
C ALA A 225 -17.57 12.18 34.88
N ALA A 226 -17.42 11.50 33.72
CA ALA A 226 -16.63 10.29 33.56
C ALA A 226 -15.11 10.56 33.28
N GLY A 227 -14.68 11.82 33.26
CA GLY A 227 -13.30 12.19 32.90
C GLY A 227 -12.97 11.96 31.41
N LEU A 228 -13.99 11.94 30.54
CA LEU A 228 -13.93 11.71 29.10
C LEU A 228 -14.43 12.92 28.30
N GLY A 229 -14.43 14.13 28.88
CA GLY A 229 -14.98 15.34 28.26
C GLY A 229 -14.37 15.66 26.87
N GLU A 230 -13.12 15.34 26.65
CA GLU A 230 -12.44 15.49 25.37
C GLU A 230 -12.98 14.57 24.24
N PHE A 231 -13.76 13.55 24.58
CA PHE A 231 -14.41 12.64 23.67
C PHE A 231 -15.91 12.92 23.48
N SER A 232 -16.47 13.95 24.10
CA SER A 232 -17.91 14.28 24.01
C SER A 232 -18.37 14.39 22.55
N ALA A 233 -17.58 15.03 21.68
CA ALA A 233 -17.84 15.12 20.26
C ALA A 233 -17.79 13.75 19.55
N VAL A 234 -16.91 12.83 19.97
CA VAL A 234 -16.82 11.47 19.40
C VAL A 234 -18.11 10.70 19.69
N PHE A 235 -18.65 10.82 20.90
CA PHE A 235 -19.90 10.18 21.29
C PHE A 235 -21.11 10.84 20.62
N ALA A 236 -21.15 12.18 20.55
CA ALA A 236 -22.25 12.90 19.93
C ALA A 236 -22.37 12.69 18.41
N LEU A 237 -21.25 12.38 17.76
CA LEU A 237 -21.19 12.08 16.32
C LEU A 237 -21.22 10.57 16.01
N ASP A 238 -21.41 9.71 17.02
CA ASP A 238 -21.56 8.28 16.80
C ASP A 238 -23.00 7.97 16.37
N PRO A 239 -23.23 7.41 15.16
CA PRO A 239 -24.57 7.09 14.68
C PRO A 239 -25.31 6.05 15.54
N LYS A 240 -24.59 5.32 16.42
CA LYS A 240 -25.16 4.36 17.36
C LYS A 240 -25.66 5.03 18.63
N VAL A 241 -25.32 6.30 18.88
CA VAL A 241 -25.74 7.07 20.06
C VAL A 241 -26.97 7.89 19.69
N THR A 242 -28.11 7.33 19.93
CA THR A 242 -29.44 7.93 19.56
C THR A 242 -30.25 8.45 20.75
N ASP A 243 -29.86 8.04 21.97
CA ASP A 243 -30.52 8.39 23.22
C ASP A 243 -29.59 8.36 24.42
N GLN A 244 -30.07 8.68 25.60
CA GLN A 244 -29.25 8.71 26.83
C GLN A 244 -28.71 7.33 27.23
N THR A 245 -29.42 6.26 26.89
CA THR A 245 -29.01 4.89 27.24
C THR A 245 -27.82 4.48 26.38
N THR A 246 -27.87 4.72 25.08
CA THR A 246 -26.79 4.45 24.13
C THR A 246 -25.59 5.39 24.37
N ALA A 247 -25.82 6.63 24.78
CA ALA A 247 -24.76 7.55 25.20
C ALA A 247 -24.00 7.02 26.44
N LYS A 248 -24.74 6.58 27.45
CA LYS A 248 -24.17 5.98 28.66
C LYS A 248 -23.34 4.74 28.32
N ALA A 249 -23.87 3.84 27.48
CA ALA A 249 -23.14 2.63 27.04
C ALA A 249 -21.84 2.96 26.28
N ALA A 250 -21.83 3.99 25.43
CA ALA A 250 -20.64 4.43 24.72
C ALA A 250 -19.56 4.99 25.66
N ILE A 251 -19.97 5.75 26.68
CA ILE A 251 -19.06 6.28 27.70
C ILE A 251 -18.50 5.15 28.58
N GLU A 252 -19.33 4.19 29.00
CA GLU A 252 -18.88 3.01 29.75
C GLU A 252 -17.89 2.17 28.97
N ALA A 253 -18.12 1.94 27.68
CA ALA A 253 -17.20 1.24 26.78
C ALA A 253 -15.84 1.97 26.68
N ALA A 254 -15.84 3.30 26.64
CA ALA A 254 -14.60 4.08 26.61
C ALA A 254 -13.81 4.00 27.94
N LEU A 255 -14.50 3.96 29.07
CA LEU A 255 -13.88 3.73 30.39
C LEU A 255 -13.23 2.33 30.46
N GLU A 256 -13.92 1.33 29.93
CA GLU A 256 -13.43 -0.05 29.87
C GLU A 256 -12.17 -0.15 28.99
N ILE A 257 -12.12 0.54 27.87
CA ILE A 257 -10.93 0.63 27.00
C ILE A 257 -9.75 1.28 27.76
N ARG A 258 -9.97 2.38 28.49
CA ARG A 258 -8.94 3.01 29.31
C ARG A 258 -8.40 2.08 30.39
N GLU A 259 -9.29 1.34 31.03
CA GLU A 259 -8.89 0.40 32.07
C GLU A 259 -8.09 -0.77 31.48
N PHE A 260 -8.49 -1.33 30.34
CA PHE A 260 -7.70 -2.37 29.67
C PHE A 260 -6.33 -1.85 29.25
N ALA A 261 -6.23 -0.66 28.70
CA ALA A 261 -4.96 -0.06 28.32
C ALA A 261 -4.06 0.20 29.56
N ARG A 262 -4.65 0.63 30.68
CA ARG A 262 -3.94 0.83 31.95
C ARG A 262 -3.38 -0.49 32.50
N VAL A 263 -4.21 -1.55 32.52
CA VAL A 263 -3.80 -2.89 32.99
C VAL A 263 -2.72 -3.50 32.11
N ALA A 264 -2.79 -3.27 30.79
CA ALA A 264 -1.79 -3.70 29.82
C ALA A 264 -0.52 -2.82 29.81
N ASN A 265 -0.40 -1.84 30.72
CA ASN A 265 0.71 -0.87 30.75
C ASN A 265 0.90 -0.11 29.41
N GLN A 266 -0.18 0.15 28.69
CA GLN A 266 -0.25 0.82 27.38
C GLN A 266 -1.26 1.98 27.40
N ALA A 267 -1.28 2.76 28.50
CA ALA A 267 -2.30 3.79 28.77
C ALA A 267 -2.41 4.83 27.63
N GLU A 268 -1.31 5.18 26.96
CA GLU A 268 -1.25 6.12 25.84
C GLU A 268 -2.01 5.64 24.60
N ARG A 269 -2.33 4.36 24.52
CA ARG A 269 -3.08 3.78 23.38
C ARG A 269 -4.59 3.80 23.56
N ALA A 270 -5.09 4.14 24.75
CA ALA A 270 -6.53 4.20 24.99
C ALA A 270 -7.22 5.25 24.12
N ASP A 271 -6.69 6.46 24.09
CA ASP A 271 -7.31 7.60 23.41
C ASP A 271 -7.47 7.38 21.88
N PRO A 272 -6.43 6.89 21.15
CA PRO A 272 -6.59 6.50 19.75
C PRO A 272 -7.70 5.46 19.51
N LEU A 273 -7.83 4.46 20.41
CA LEU A 273 -8.85 3.40 20.27
C LEU A 273 -10.27 3.95 20.50
N ILE A 274 -10.44 4.85 21.48
CA ILE A 274 -11.71 5.53 21.75
C ILE A 274 -12.10 6.43 20.57
N ARG A 275 -11.17 7.22 20.01
CA ARG A 275 -11.40 8.06 18.82
C ARG A 275 -11.77 7.24 17.60
N ALA A 276 -11.19 6.05 17.46
CA ALA A 276 -11.52 5.09 16.41
C ALA A 276 -12.82 4.31 16.66
N ARG A 277 -13.57 4.63 17.74
CA ARG A 277 -14.83 4.00 18.13
C ARG A 277 -14.74 2.47 18.22
N LYS A 278 -13.60 1.98 18.72
CA LYS A 278 -13.42 0.54 18.93
C LYS A 278 -14.29 0.04 20.07
N THR A 279 -14.79 -1.18 19.94
CA THR A 279 -15.47 -1.85 21.06
C THR A 279 -14.43 -2.29 22.11
N PRO A 280 -14.83 -2.50 23.37
CA PRO A 280 -13.92 -3.02 24.41
C PRO A 280 -13.21 -4.31 24.00
N ASP A 281 -13.90 -5.24 23.34
CA ASP A 281 -13.32 -6.50 22.86
C ASP A 281 -12.29 -6.29 21.75
N GLU A 282 -12.57 -5.41 20.78
CA GLU A 282 -11.59 -5.06 19.74
C GLU A 282 -10.37 -4.37 20.34
N ALA A 283 -10.58 -3.46 21.28
CA ALA A 283 -9.49 -2.77 21.96
C ALA A 283 -8.61 -3.74 22.77
N ARG A 284 -9.25 -4.66 23.50
CA ARG A 284 -8.55 -5.73 24.22
C ARG A 284 -7.70 -6.58 23.27
N ALA A 285 -8.26 -7.02 22.13
CA ALA A 285 -7.54 -7.83 21.15
C ALA A 285 -6.31 -7.08 20.60
N ILE A 286 -6.45 -5.78 20.31
CA ILE A 286 -5.35 -4.94 19.81
C ILE A 286 -4.24 -4.76 20.86
N LEU A 287 -4.62 -4.53 22.11
CA LEU A 287 -3.67 -4.34 23.22
C LEU A 287 -2.91 -5.64 23.55
N MET A 288 -3.61 -6.78 23.56
CA MET A 288 -2.99 -8.09 23.79
C MET A 288 -2.08 -8.55 22.64
N ALA A 289 -2.45 -8.29 21.40
CA ALA A 289 -1.59 -8.60 20.25
C ALA A 289 -0.25 -7.85 20.30
N ASN A 290 -0.26 -6.64 20.82
CA ASN A 290 0.96 -5.85 21.00
C ASN A 290 1.83 -6.35 22.18
N GLU A 291 1.23 -6.83 23.24
CA GLU A 291 1.96 -7.41 24.37
C GLU A 291 2.75 -8.65 23.92
N ALA A 292 2.13 -9.51 23.10
CA ALA A 292 2.80 -10.66 22.51
C ALA A 292 3.99 -10.26 21.60
N ALA A 293 3.86 -9.17 20.82
CA ALA A 293 4.94 -8.69 19.97
C ALA A 293 6.09 -8.04 20.75
N VAL A 294 5.81 -7.43 21.90
CA VAL A 294 6.84 -6.86 22.81
C VAL A 294 7.57 -7.97 23.55
N ASP A 295 6.87 -9.04 23.97
CA ASP A 295 7.46 -10.18 24.69
C ASP A 295 8.41 -10.97 23.77
N GLU A 296 8.12 -11.11 22.47
CA GLU A 296 9.05 -11.68 21.49
C GLU A 296 10.32 -10.83 21.30
N SER A 297 10.23 -9.52 21.45
CA SER A 297 11.39 -8.60 21.31
C SER A 297 12.26 -8.52 22.55
N THR A 298 11.76 -8.95 23.71
CA THR A 298 12.44 -8.94 25.00
C THR A 298 12.88 -10.33 25.47
N TYR A 299 12.82 -11.34 24.61
CA TYR A 299 13.33 -12.67 24.92
C TYR A 299 14.83 -12.60 25.18
N ILE A 300 15.20 -12.48 26.44
CA ILE A 300 16.58 -12.68 26.89
C ILE A 300 16.82 -14.18 26.83
N ASP A 301 17.64 -14.60 25.87
CA ASP A 301 18.14 -15.97 25.80
C ASP A 301 18.93 -16.28 27.09
N THR A 302 18.24 -16.88 28.05
CA THR A 302 18.85 -17.49 29.22
C THR A 302 19.34 -18.90 28.93
N ALA A 303 19.96 -19.11 27.76
CA ALA A 303 20.65 -20.35 27.48
C ALA A 303 21.75 -20.54 28.53
N PRO A 304 21.78 -21.61 29.30
CA PRO A 304 22.83 -21.86 30.26
C PRO A 304 24.16 -21.95 29.50
N THR A 305 25.16 -21.20 29.96
CA THR A 305 26.54 -21.23 29.45
C THR A 305 26.98 -22.64 29.14
N ALA A 306 27.35 -22.84 27.89
CA ALA A 306 27.68 -24.12 27.28
C ALA A 306 28.67 -24.91 28.17
N ARG A 307 28.28 -26.09 28.61
CA ARG A 307 29.23 -27.10 29.05
C ARG A 307 30.09 -27.47 27.85
N PRO A 308 31.39 -27.75 28.04
CA PRO A 308 32.26 -28.14 26.95
C PRO A 308 31.72 -29.41 26.27
N ILE A 309 31.44 -29.28 24.99
CA ILE A 309 30.94 -30.36 24.14
C ILE A 309 32.09 -31.36 24.02
N LYS A 310 31.84 -32.59 24.49
CA LYS A 310 32.71 -33.73 24.13
C LYS A 310 32.71 -33.89 22.61
N PRO A 311 33.85 -34.23 21.98
CA PRO A 311 33.91 -34.33 20.54
C PRO A 311 32.84 -35.26 20.02
N VAL A 312 32.06 -34.81 19.05
CA VAL A 312 31.05 -35.56 18.33
C VAL A 312 31.78 -36.72 17.64
N VAL A 313 31.40 -37.93 17.96
CA VAL A 313 31.84 -39.15 17.23
C VAL A 313 31.39 -38.94 15.78
N GLU A 314 32.36 -38.97 14.88
CA GLU A 314 32.13 -38.87 13.44
C GLU A 314 31.21 -39.99 12.97
N PHE A 315 29.95 -39.65 12.66
CA PHE A 315 29.01 -40.60 12.05
C PHE A 315 29.45 -40.83 10.61
N LYS A 316 30.09 -41.97 10.34
CA LYS A 316 30.41 -42.41 8.97
C LYS A 316 29.12 -42.73 8.24
N THR A 317 28.62 -41.83 7.46
CA THR A 317 27.42 -41.92 6.59
C THR A 317 27.50 -43.08 5.56
N THR A 318 28.68 -43.66 5.36
CA THR A 318 28.92 -44.77 4.42
C THR A 318 28.15 -46.04 4.74
N ASN A 319 27.82 -46.31 6.01
CA ASN A 319 27.08 -47.51 6.39
C ASN A 319 25.57 -47.43 6.16
N LEU A 320 24.99 -46.22 6.19
CA LEU A 320 23.55 -46.05 5.98
C LEU A 320 23.17 -46.23 4.50
N TRP A 321 24.00 -45.72 3.58
CA TRP A 321 23.79 -45.89 2.16
C TRP A 321 23.96 -47.33 1.69
N ASN A 322 24.89 -48.07 2.26
CA ASN A 322 25.07 -49.50 1.97
C ASN A 322 23.91 -50.32 2.45
N GLN A 323 23.25 -50.01 3.58
CA GLN A 323 22.05 -50.68 4.06
C GLN A 323 20.82 -50.36 3.19
N ILE A 324 20.66 -49.12 2.72
CA ILE A 324 19.54 -48.71 1.84
C ILE A 324 19.67 -49.42 0.48
N ASN A 325 20.87 -49.48 -0.09
CA ASN A 325 21.10 -50.16 -1.37
C ASN A 325 20.92 -51.69 -1.27
N ALA A 326 21.23 -52.33 -0.10
CA ALA A 326 20.98 -53.74 0.13
C ALA A 326 19.49 -54.07 0.25
N MET A 327 18.69 -53.17 0.83
CA MET A 327 17.23 -53.31 0.91
C MET A 327 16.54 -53.19 -0.45
N GLN A 328 17.05 -52.33 -1.33
CA GLN A 328 16.51 -52.17 -2.69
C GLN A 328 16.87 -53.31 -3.63
N ALA A 329 18.02 -53.95 -3.43
CA ALA A 329 18.42 -55.14 -4.23
C ALA A 329 17.70 -56.44 -3.82
N GLY A 330 17.08 -56.49 -2.64
CA GLY A 330 16.33 -57.67 -2.14
C GLY A 330 14.87 -57.75 -2.56
N SER A 331 14.32 -56.73 -3.21
CA SER A 331 12.91 -56.67 -3.62
C SER A 331 12.65 -56.99 -5.10
N GLN A 332 13.65 -57.49 -5.80
CA GLN A 332 13.52 -58.04 -7.17
C GLN A 332 13.99 -59.50 -7.19
N LYS A 333 13.23 -60.36 -6.53
CA LYS A 333 13.22 -61.80 -6.80
C LYS A 333 11.82 -62.34 -6.54
#